data_285ce9dc855317f3a7ced247d5d69090
#
_entry.id   285ce9dc855317f3a7ced247d5d69090
#
_cell.length_a   1.000
_cell.length_b   1.000
_cell.length_c   1.000
_cell.angle_alpha   90.00
_cell.angle_beta   90.00
_cell.angle_gamma   90.00
#
_symmetry.space_group_name_H-M   'P 1'
#
loop_
_entity.id
_entity.type
_entity.pdbx_description
1 polymer ?
#
loop_
_entity_poly.entity_id
_entity_poly.type
_entity_poly.pdbx_seq_one_letter_code
_entity_poly.pdbx_strand_id
1 'polypeptide(L)'
;KALSQDQQAELNELVDGPAVKLPIKVCTYDGDTPESLRLAARDTGRIIVSNPDMIHAGILPNHPKWIKFFSRLTYVVIDEAHAYRGVFGSHVANVIRRLLRVAAFYGSHPRVILCSATIGNPKELTESLIGQPVELVDKNGAPRGEKRVILYNPPLVDAVQGIRRSV
;
A
#
# COMPACT_ATOMS: atom_id res chain seq x y z
N LYS A 1 10.46 5.84 6.63
CA LYS A 1 10.62 7.33 6.70
C LYS A 1 10.67 7.97 5.32
N ALA A 2 11.70 7.68 4.53
CA ALA A 2 11.85 8.24 3.18
C ALA A 2 10.61 7.93 2.32
N LEU A 3 10.20 6.68 2.24
CA LEU A 3 9.10 6.23 1.38
C LEU A 3 7.77 6.96 1.63
N SER A 4 7.38 7.20 2.88
CA SER A 4 6.13 7.92 3.17
C SER A 4 6.19 9.40 2.78
N GLN A 5 7.37 10.01 2.91
CA GLN A 5 7.60 11.39 2.50
C GLN A 5 7.64 11.53 0.98
N ASP A 6 8.28 10.58 0.29
CA ASP A 6 8.33 10.53 -1.16
C ASP A 6 6.92 10.33 -1.74
N GLN A 7 6.15 9.37 -1.21
CA GLN A 7 4.75 9.17 -1.60
C GLN A 7 3.88 10.41 -1.34
N GLN A 8 4.09 11.11 -0.22
CA GLN A 8 3.38 12.35 0.04
C GLN A 8 3.74 13.45 -0.97
N ALA A 9 5.02 13.56 -1.33
CA ALA A 9 5.47 14.53 -2.32
C ALA A 9 4.85 14.27 -3.70
N GLU A 10 4.91 13.03 -4.18
CA GLU A 10 4.29 12.61 -5.44
C GLU A 10 2.78 12.87 -5.46
N LEU A 11 2.08 12.54 -4.39
CA LEU A 11 0.65 12.80 -4.27
C LEU A 11 0.34 14.31 -4.25
N ASN A 12 1.17 15.13 -3.60
CA ASN A 12 1.02 16.57 -3.63
C ASN A 12 1.22 17.14 -5.04
N GLU A 13 2.20 16.65 -5.80
CA GLU A 13 2.39 17.02 -7.20
C GLU A 13 1.17 16.70 -8.07
N LEU A 14 0.51 15.57 -7.80
CA LEU A 14 -0.71 15.19 -8.52
C LEU A 14 -1.91 16.08 -8.18
N VAL A 15 -2.08 16.46 -6.90
CA VAL A 15 -3.24 17.28 -6.48
C VAL A 15 -3.04 18.77 -6.72
N ASP A 16 -1.79 19.25 -6.73
CA ASP A 16 -1.43 20.65 -6.98
C ASP A 16 -0.85 20.89 -8.39
N GLY A 17 -0.98 19.90 -9.27
CA GLY A 17 -0.41 19.93 -10.62
C GLY A 17 -0.97 21.06 -11.50
N PRO A 18 -0.23 21.45 -12.57
CA PRO A 18 -0.60 22.57 -13.42
C PRO A 18 -1.91 22.35 -14.19
N ALA A 19 -2.29 21.11 -14.40
CA ALA A 19 -3.51 20.75 -15.15
C ALA A 19 -4.77 20.70 -14.25
N VAL A 20 -4.63 20.36 -12.97
CA VAL A 20 -5.76 20.20 -12.04
C VAL A 20 -5.30 20.59 -10.65
N LYS A 21 -5.86 21.65 -10.10
CA LYS A 21 -5.67 22.02 -8.70
C LYS A 21 -6.86 21.54 -7.89
N LEU A 22 -6.67 20.50 -7.10
CA LEU A 22 -7.71 19.94 -6.23
C LEU A 22 -7.57 20.51 -4.81
N PRO A 23 -8.66 20.89 -4.14
CA PRO A 23 -8.63 21.33 -2.75
C PRO A 23 -8.50 20.11 -1.80
N ILE A 24 -7.50 19.29 -2.05
CA ILE A 24 -7.25 18.04 -1.32
C ILE A 24 -5.94 18.18 -0.55
N LYS A 25 -5.99 17.90 0.75
CA LYS A 25 -4.81 17.90 1.60
C LYS A 25 -4.30 16.48 1.81
N VAL A 26 -3.06 16.26 1.39
CA VAL A 26 -2.32 15.01 1.64
C VAL A 26 -1.53 15.17 2.92
N CYS A 27 -1.67 14.23 3.84
CA CYS A 27 -0.98 14.23 5.13
C CYS A 27 -0.32 12.88 5.40
N THR A 28 0.88 12.89 5.93
CA THR A 28 1.52 11.70 6.50
C THR A 28 1.11 11.56 7.96
N TYR A 29 0.81 10.32 8.37
CA TYR A 29 0.52 9.97 9.76
C TYR A 29 1.32 8.71 10.12
N ASP A 30 2.51 8.93 10.65
CA ASP A 30 3.46 7.89 11.05
C ASP A 30 4.04 8.14 12.46
N GLY A 31 4.97 7.29 12.90
CA GLY A 31 5.59 7.39 14.22
C GLY A 31 6.37 8.68 14.45
N ASP A 32 6.87 9.29 13.39
CA ASP A 32 7.73 10.48 13.42
C ASP A 32 6.96 11.78 13.15
N THR A 33 5.68 11.68 12.77
CA THR A 33 4.86 12.85 12.49
C THR A 33 4.65 13.67 13.76
N PRO A 34 5.05 14.97 13.79
CA PRO A 34 4.83 15.87 14.93
C PRO A 34 3.35 15.95 15.31
N GLU A 35 3.08 16.18 16.60
CA GLU A 35 1.70 16.19 17.13
C GLU A 35 0.81 17.23 16.44
N SER A 36 1.35 18.41 16.15
CA SER A 36 0.63 19.47 15.43
C SER A 36 0.18 19.02 14.02
N LEU A 37 1.04 18.28 13.31
CA LEU A 37 0.71 17.73 12.00
C LEU A 37 -0.26 16.54 12.11
N ARG A 38 -0.19 15.76 13.18
CA ARG A 38 -1.18 14.69 13.46
C ARG A 38 -2.57 15.27 13.68
N LEU A 39 -2.68 16.39 14.41
CA LEU A 39 -3.93 17.10 14.58
C LEU A 39 -4.47 17.61 13.24
N ALA A 40 -3.61 18.25 12.43
CA ALA A 40 -3.98 18.74 11.12
C ALA A 40 -4.43 17.60 10.17
N ALA A 41 -3.71 16.47 10.18
CA ALA A 41 -4.08 15.29 9.40
C ALA A 41 -5.48 14.79 9.75
N ARG A 42 -5.79 14.69 11.05
CA ARG A 42 -7.08 14.25 11.55
C ARG A 42 -8.23 15.21 11.18
N ASP A 43 -8.01 16.52 11.28
CA ASP A 43 -9.07 17.50 11.13
C ASP A 43 -9.32 17.90 9.67
N THR A 44 -8.27 17.93 8.84
CA THR A 44 -8.32 18.44 7.46
C THR A 44 -7.76 17.49 6.41
N GLY A 45 -7.07 16.42 6.78
CA GLY A 45 -6.52 15.45 5.84
C GLY A 45 -7.62 14.78 5.03
N ARG A 46 -7.44 14.74 3.71
CA ARG A 46 -8.32 14.03 2.77
C ARG A 46 -7.68 12.75 2.29
N ILE A 47 -6.36 12.76 2.14
CA ILE A 47 -5.54 11.59 1.87
C ILE A 47 -4.58 11.44 3.06
N ILE A 48 -4.58 10.28 3.69
CA ILE A 48 -3.70 9.96 4.81
C ILE A 48 -2.76 8.85 4.38
N VAL A 49 -1.47 9.17 4.29
CA VAL A 49 -0.40 8.20 4.07
C VAL A 49 0.05 7.67 5.43
N SER A 50 -0.05 6.39 5.65
CA SER A 50 0.25 5.76 6.94
C SER A 50 0.75 4.32 6.74
N ASN A 51 1.18 3.68 7.80
CA ASN A 51 1.57 2.27 7.80
C ASN A 51 0.64 1.44 8.71
N PRO A 52 0.63 0.11 8.57
CA PRO A 52 -0.25 -0.76 9.36
C PRO A 52 -0.08 -0.60 10.88
N ASP A 53 1.15 -0.39 11.36
CA ASP A 53 1.42 -0.23 12.79
C ASP A 53 0.81 1.05 13.34
N MET A 54 0.93 2.16 12.61
CA MET A 54 0.31 3.43 13.01
C MET A 54 -1.22 3.37 12.93
N ILE A 55 -1.77 2.69 11.94
CA ILE A 55 -3.21 2.44 11.88
C ILE A 55 -3.64 1.65 13.12
N HIS A 56 -2.91 0.59 13.45
CA HIS A 56 -3.20 -0.28 14.58
C HIS A 56 -3.09 0.43 15.93
N ALA A 57 -1.99 1.11 16.19
CA ALA A 57 -1.67 1.68 17.49
C ALA A 57 -2.14 3.15 17.68
N GLY A 58 -2.15 3.93 16.59
CA GLY A 58 -2.45 5.36 16.64
C GLY A 58 -3.88 5.72 16.26
N ILE A 59 -4.39 5.17 15.17
CA ILE A 59 -5.69 5.57 14.60
C ILE A 59 -6.84 4.75 15.19
N LEU A 60 -6.79 3.43 15.09
CA LEU A 60 -7.90 2.55 15.46
C LEU A 60 -8.28 2.61 16.94
N PRO A 61 -7.35 2.67 17.92
CA PRO A 61 -7.72 2.83 19.33
C PRO A 61 -8.34 4.21 19.60
N ASN A 62 -8.02 5.20 18.79
CA ASN A 62 -8.50 6.57 18.91
C ASN A 62 -9.56 6.92 17.86
N HIS A 63 -10.23 5.94 17.26
CA HIS A 63 -11.20 6.14 16.18
C HIS A 63 -12.30 7.17 16.48
N PRO A 64 -12.75 7.41 17.73
CA PRO A 64 -13.71 8.48 18.01
C PRO A 64 -13.19 9.87 17.64
N LYS A 65 -11.88 10.10 17.72
CA LYS A 65 -11.26 11.35 17.29
C LYS A 65 -11.20 11.49 15.75
N TRP A 66 -11.44 10.40 15.01
CA TRP A 66 -11.38 10.31 13.56
C TRP A 66 -12.75 10.19 12.89
N ILE A 67 -13.85 10.48 13.60
CA ILE A 67 -15.22 10.34 13.11
C ILE A 67 -15.41 10.98 11.74
N LYS A 68 -14.95 12.24 11.56
CA LYS A 68 -15.08 12.98 10.29
C LYS A 68 -14.38 12.29 9.13
N PHE A 69 -13.26 11.64 9.40
CA PHE A 69 -12.51 10.90 8.41
C PHE A 69 -13.19 9.56 8.09
N PHE A 70 -13.50 8.77 9.11
CA PHE A 70 -14.11 7.45 8.90
C PHE A 70 -15.49 7.52 8.26
N SER A 71 -16.33 8.49 8.63
CA SER A 71 -17.67 8.65 8.05
C SER A 71 -17.67 9.03 6.56
N ARG A 72 -16.52 9.43 6.02
CA ARG A 72 -16.35 9.84 4.62
C ARG A 72 -15.29 9.03 3.88
N LEU A 73 -14.79 7.97 4.50
CA LEU A 73 -13.75 7.14 3.93
C LEU A 73 -14.31 6.41 2.70
N THR A 74 -13.80 6.74 1.53
CA THR A 74 -14.24 6.22 0.24
C THR A 74 -13.32 5.15 -0.30
N TYR A 75 -12.02 5.28 -0.05
CA TYR A 75 -10.99 4.37 -0.57
C TYR A 75 -9.99 4.00 0.51
N VAL A 76 -9.54 2.77 0.48
CA VAL A 76 -8.36 2.27 1.19
C VAL A 76 -7.42 1.70 0.15
N VAL A 77 -6.26 2.31 -0.03
CA VAL A 77 -5.23 1.85 -0.96
C VAL A 77 -4.15 1.13 -0.17
N ILE A 78 -3.84 -0.09 -0.57
CA ILE A 78 -2.82 -0.94 0.03
C ILE A 78 -1.76 -1.18 -1.03
N ASP A 79 -0.62 -0.55 -0.84
CA ASP A 79 0.53 -0.71 -1.72
C ASP A 79 1.40 -1.88 -1.28
N GLU A 80 2.19 -2.41 -2.23
CA GLU A 80 3.12 -3.53 -2.00
C GLU A 80 2.46 -4.74 -1.31
N ALA A 81 1.22 -5.07 -1.68
CA ALA A 81 0.43 -6.14 -1.06
C ALA A 81 1.17 -7.48 -1.02
N HIS A 82 2.11 -7.72 -1.95
CA HIS A 82 2.94 -8.93 -1.99
C HIS A 82 3.89 -9.08 -0.78
N ALA A 83 4.19 -7.99 -0.08
CA ALA A 83 5.00 -8.02 1.14
C ALA A 83 4.24 -8.59 2.35
N TYR A 84 2.90 -8.57 2.33
CA TYR A 84 2.07 -9.00 3.45
C TYR A 84 1.79 -10.50 3.42
N ARG A 85 2.80 -11.30 3.81
CA ARG A 85 2.74 -12.77 3.83
C ARG A 85 3.10 -13.32 5.21
N GLY A 86 2.74 -14.60 5.43
CA GLY A 86 3.05 -15.31 6.65
C GLY A 86 2.45 -14.65 7.89
N VAL A 87 3.19 -14.69 9.01
CA VAL A 87 2.75 -14.12 10.30
C VAL A 87 2.50 -12.62 10.20
N PHE A 88 3.40 -11.88 9.55
CA PHE A 88 3.24 -10.44 9.36
C PHE A 88 1.97 -10.12 8.55
N GLY A 89 1.75 -10.83 7.45
CA GLY A 89 0.53 -10.68 6.64
C GLY A 89 -0.75 -10.95 7.44
N SER A 90 -0.74 -11.94 8.32
CA SER A 90 -1.88 -12.25 9.21
C SER A 90 -2.19 -11.10 10.16
N HIS A 91 -1.17 -10.45 10.72
CA HIS A 91 -1.36 -9.26 11.57
C HIS A 91 -1.93 -8.09 10.76
N VAL A 92 -1.37 -7.81 9.59
CA VAL A 92 -1.86 -6.74 8.70
C VAL A 92 -3.31 -6.99 8.27
N ALA A 93 -3.66 -8.23 7.93
CA ALA A 93 -5.04 -8.63 7.61
C ALA A 93 -6.02 -8.27 8.74
N ASN A 94 -5.66 -8.56 9.99
CA ASN A 94 -6.48 -8.21 11.15
C ASN A 94 -6.63 -6.69 11.33
N VAL A 95 -5.57 -5.93 11.08
CA VAL A 95 -5.62 -4.45 11.12
C VAL A 95 -6.57 -3.91 10.05
N ILE A 96 -6.45 -4.39 8.81
CA ILE A 96 -7.29 -3.96 7.69
C ILE A 96 -8.77 -4.30 7.96
N ARG A 97 -9.07 -5.53 8.36
CA ARG A 97 -10.44 -5.95 8.68
C ARG A 97 -11.05 -5.13 9.81
N ARG A 98 -10.24 -4.78 10.81
CA ARG A 98 -10.67 -3.91 11.91
C ARG A 98 -10.92 -2.49 11.41
N LEU A 99 -10.07 -1.95 10.52
CA LEU A 99 -10.28 -0.65 9.90
C LEU A 99 -11.60 -0.62 9.13
N LEU A 100 -11.88 -1.63 8.32
CA LEU A 100 -13.13 -1.73 7.55
C LEU A 100 -14.37 -1.81 8.47
N ARG A 101 -14.28 -2.54 9.60
CA ARG A 101 -15.37 -2.57 10.59
C ARG A 101 -15.59 -1.23 11.25
N VAL A 102 -14.52 -0.48 11.58
CA VAL A 102 -14.64 0.86 12.15
C VAL A 102 -15.24 1.83 11.12
N ALA A 103 -14.86 1.74 9.85
CA ALA A 103 -15.45 2.51 8.79
C ALA A 103 -16.96 2.23 8.66
N ALA A 104 -17.35 0.95 8.63
CA ALA A 104 -18.75 0.54 8.59
C ALA A 104 -19.56 1.02 9.82
N PHE A 105 -18.96 1.00 10.99
CA PHE A 105 -19.57 1.53 12.22
C PHE A 105 -19.91 3.04 12.10
N TYR A 106 -19.09 3.80 11.37
CA TYR A 106 -19.35 5.22 11.08
C TYR A 106 -20.14 5.46 9.78
N GLY A 107 -20.70 4.41 9.19
CA GLY A 107 -21.57 4.48 8.03
C GLY A 107 -20.87 4.56 6.68
N SER A 108 -19.56 4.29 6.61
CA SER A 108 -18.84 4.25 5.35
C SER A 108 -18.44 2.81 4.95
N HIS A 109 -18.43 2.55 3.65
CA HIS A 109 -18.03 1.26 3.06
C HIS A 109 -16.96 1.50 2.00
N PRO A 110 -15.69 1.72 2.41
CA PRO A 110 -14.64 2.08 1.48
C PRO A 110 -14.35 0.96 0.49
N ARG A 111 -14.08 1.33 -0.77
CA ARG A 111 -13.53 0.41 -1.76
C ARG A 111 -12.06 0.19 -1.48
N VAL A 112 -11.64 -1.06 -1.43
CA VAL A 112 -10.24 -1.42 -1.20
C VAL A 112 -9.55 -1.62 -2.55
N ILE A 113 -8.44 -0.96 -2.76
CA ILE A 113 -7.57 -1.07 -3.93
C ILE A 113 -6.23 -1.60 -3.46
N LEU A 114 -5.76 -2.67 -4.08
CA LEU A 114 -4.47 -3.28 -3.73
C LEU A 114 -3.54 -3.25 -4.94
N CYS A 115 -2.34 -2.76 -4.72
CA CYS A 115 -1.27 -2.77 -5.71
C CYS A 115 -0.22 -3.81 -5.29
N SER A 116 0.33 -4.52 -6.26
CA SER A 116 1.30 -5.59 -5.98
C SER A 116 2.29 -5.72 -7.14
N ALA A 117 3.51 -6.13 -6.84
CA ALA A 117 4.41 -6.66 -7.84
C ALA A 117 3.84 -7.95 -8.46
N THR A 118 4.47 -8.42 -9.54
CA THR A 118 4.09 -9.69 -10.20
C THR A 118 4.29 -10.87 -9.25
N ILE A 119 3.20 -11.54 -8.90
CA ILE A 119 3.17 -12.74 -8.06
C ILE A 119 2.28 -13.80 -8.69
N GLY A 120 2.47 -15.07 -8.31
CA GLY A 120 1.73 -16.20 -8.90
C GLY A 120 0.26 -16.27 -8.48
N ASN A 121 -0.10 -15.73 -7.32
CA ASN A 121 -1.44 -15.83 -6.73
C ASN A 121 -1.98 -14.50 -6.18
N PRO A 122 -2.07 -13.44 -6.99
CA PRO A 122 -2.43 -12.10 -6.51
C PRO A 122 -3.84 -12.08 -5.92
N LYS A 123 -4.81 -12.72 -6.57
CA LYS A 123 -6.21 -12.74 -6.14
C LYS A 123 -6.37 -13.42 -4.79
N GLU A 124 -5.85 -14.64 -4.64
CA GLU A 124 -5.93 -15.43 -3.41
C GLU A 124 -5.28 -14.70 -2.22
N LEU A 125 -4.08 -14.13 -2.42
CA LEU A 125 -3.40 -13.37 -1.39
C LEU A 125 -4.23 -12.17 -0.94
N THR A 126 -4.76 -11.40 -1.87
CA THR A 126 -5.51 -10.18 -1.56
C THR A 126 -6.87 -10.49 -0.93
N GLU A 127 -7.59 -11.52 -1.39
CA GLU A 127 -8.83 -12.00 -0.75
C GLU A 127 -8.58 -12.46 0.68
N SER A 128 -7.47 -13.16 0.92
CA SER A 128 -7.06 -13.57 2.27
C SER A 128 -6.75 -12.36 3.16
N LEU A 129 -6.13 -11.33 2.61
CA LEU A 129 -5.74 -10.13 3.35
C LEU A 129 -6.94 -9.31 3.81
N ILE A 130 -7.90 -9.04 2.90
CA ILE A 130 -9.05 -8.19 3.20
C ILE A 130 -10.28 -8.97 3.69
N GLY A 131 -10.35 -10.27 3.44
CA GLY A 131 -11.48 -11.12 3.80
C GLY A 131 -12.73 -10.93 2.93
N GLN A 132 -12.55 -10.44 1.71
CA GLN A 132 -13.63 -10.18 0.74
C GLN A 132 -13.17 -10.57 -0.66
N PRO A 133 -14.09 -10.94 -1.57
CA PRO A 133 -13.75 -11.17 -2.97
C PRO A 133 -13.17 -9.92 -3.63
N VAL A 134 -12.20 -10.13 -4.52
CA VAL A 134 -11.59 -9.06 -5.30
C VAL A 134 -11.69 -9.30 -6.79
N GLU A 135 -11.75 -8.22 -7.54
CA GLU A 135 -11.60 -8.24 -9.00
C GLU A 135 -10.12 -8.04 -9.34
N LEU A 136 -9.57 -8.95 -10.15
CA LEU A 136 -8.17 -8.88 -10.58
C LEU A 136 -8.07 -8.12 -11.90
N VAL A 137 -7.25 -7.06 -11.89
CA VAL A 137 -6.88 -6.32 -13.10
C VAL A 137 -5.43 -6.68 -13.46
N ASP A 138 -5.25 -7.62 -14.38
CA ASP A 138 -3.96 -8.13 -14.83
C ASP A 138 -3.56 -7.67 -16.24
N LYS A 139 -4.52 -7.13 -16.99
CA LYS A 139 -4.31 -6.60 -18.34
C LYS A 139 -4.00 -5.11 -18.26
N ASN A 140 -2.72 -4.77 -18.15
CA ASN A 140 -2.28 -3.40 -17.95
C ASN A 140 -2.32 -2.49 -19.21
N GLY A 141 -2.56 -3.07 -20.39
CA GLY A 141 -2.62 -2.30 -21.66
C GLY A 141 -1.29 -1.67 -22.10
N ALA A 142 -0.20 -1.84 -21.35
CA ALA A 142 1.09 -1.26 -21.71
C ALA A 142 1.66 -1.93 -22.98
N PRO A 143 2.28 -1.15 -23.89
CA PRO A 143 2.94 -1.71 -25.05
C PRO A 143 4.08 -2.63 -24.60
N ARG A 144 4.18 -3.80 -25.20
CA ARG A 144 5.23 -4.78 -24.91
C ARG A 144 6.12 -4.93 -26.13
N GLY A 145 7.41 -4.63 -25.99
CA GLY A 145 8.43 -5.00 -26.95
C GLY A 145 8.78 -6.50 -26.88
N GLU A 146 9.48 -6.98 -27.89
CA GLU A 146 10.03 -8.33 -27.88
C GLU A 146 10.99 -8.48 -26.69
N LYS A 147 10.79 -9.52 -25.88
CA LYS A 147 11.66 -9.85 -24.75
C LYS A 147 12.39 -11.15 -25.04
N ARG A 148 13.71 -11.07 -25.20
CA ARG A 148 14.58 -12.24 -25.35
C ARG A 148 15.21 -12.58 -24.01
N VAL A 149 14.96 -13.80 -23.53
CA VAL A 149 15.57 -14.31 -22.29
C VAL A 149 16.66 -15.29 -22.70
N ILE A 150 17.91 -14.96 -22.36
CA ILE A 150 19.07 -15.80 -22.64
C ILE A 150 19.53 -16.44 -21.33
N LEU A 151 19.40 -17.75 -21.25
CA LEU A 151 19.94 -18.53 -20.13
C LEU A 151 21.36 -18.92 -20.50
N TYR A 152 22.34 -18.26 -19.92
CA TYR A 152 23.74 -18.55 -20.10
C TYR A 152 24.28 -19.36 -18.92
N ASN A 153 24.81 -20.55 -19.22
CA ASN A 153 25.50 -21.39 -18.27
C ASN A 153 27.01 -21.31 -18.51
N PRO A 154 27.77 -20.53 -17.73
CA PRO A 154 29.18 -20.34 -17.98
C PRO A 154 29.97 -21.67 -17.98
N PRO A 155 31.00 -21.84 -18.83
CA PRO A 155 31.82 -23.03 -18.85
C PRO A 155 32.54 -23.23 -17.52
N LEU A 156 32.78 -24.49 -17.16
CA LEU A 156 33.59 -24.85 -16.00
C LEU A 156 35.05 -24.44 -16.25
N VAL A 157 35.62 -23.70 -15.33
CA VAL A 157 37.06 -23.37 -15.29
C VAL A 157 37.84 -24.41 -14.48
N ASP A 158 37.17 -25.01 -13.50
CA ASP A 158 37.69 -26.15 -12.74
C ASP A 158 36.61 -27.23 -12.66
N ALA A 159 36.82 -28.33 -13.34
CA ALA A 159 35.87 -29.44 -13.37
C ALA A 159 35.87 -30.26 -12.06
N VAL A 160 36.97 -30.25 -11.30
CA VAL A 160 37.11 -31.01 -10.06
C VAL A 160 36.37 -30.28 -8.92
N GLN A 161 36.50 -28.96 -8.89
CA GLN A 161 35.84 -28.12 -7.86
C GLN A 161 34.46 -27.56 -8.28
N GLY A 162 34.05 -27.83 -9.54
CA GLY A 162 32.78 -27.34 -10.05
C GLY A 162 32.72 -25.81 -10.26
N ILE A 163 33.90 -25.15 -10.31
CA ILE A 163 33.96 -23.69 -10.43
C ILE A 163 33.65 -23.26 -11.84
N ARG A 164 32.72 -22.32 -12.01
CA ARG A 164 32.36 -21.72 -13.30
C ARG A 164 32.97 -20.33 -13.43
N ARG A 165 33.17 -19.90 -14.67
CA ARG A 165 33.64 -18.54 -14.98
C ARG A 165 32.61 -17.52 -14.48
N SER A 166 33.06 -16.46 -13.80
CA SER A 166 32.23 -15.33 -13.52
C SER A 166 31.86 -14.57 -14.80
N VAL A 167 30.65 -14.09 -14.88
CA VAL A 167 30.17 -13.21 -15.97
C VAL A 167 30.42 -11.78 -15.60
#